data_ce5f8a465749a8b2b31eb5e1513c3a99
#
_entry.id   ce5f8a465749a8b2b31eb5e1513c3a99
#
_cell.length_a   1.000
_cell.length_b   1.000
_cell.length_c   1.000
_cell.angle_alpha   90.00
_cell.angle_beta   90.00
_cell.angle_gamma   90.00
#
_symmetry.space_group_name_H-M   'P 1'
#
loop_
_entity.id
_entity.type
_entity.pdbx_description
1 polymer ?
#
loop_
_entity_poly.entity_id
_entity_poly.type
_entity_poly.pdbx_seq_one_letter_code
_entity_poly.pdbx_strand_id
1 'polypeptide(L)'
;MIEENVREVCMLVGYNGGLDVTISAPEGEALAKKTFNPRLGIEGGISILGTTGIVEPMSEQALLDTIHVELRQRRENGADYILLAPGNYGADYIRDFIGLDPKTAVLTSNFIGDSLEFCKEFGFHGALLIGHIGKFVKLAGGMWNTHSKFGDCRMEIIASHSAALGLRAERTEEILHCATCDDALRILDEEGLKDAFLARLGQRIGTMLGYKSGELQSGAILFCLLYTSPSP
;
A
#
# COMPACT_ATOMS: atom_id res chain seq x y z
N MET A 1 26.14 -15.49 -13.81
CA MET A 1 26.52 -15.34 -12.38
C MET A 1 26.92 -16.66 -11.72
N ILE A 2 26.03 -17.66 -11.47
CA ILE A 2 26.44 -18.92 -10.79
C ILE A 2 27.49 -19.66 -11.60
N GLU A 3 27.23 -19.91 -12.89
CA GLU A 3 28.19 -20.55 -13.78
C GLU A 3 29.52 -19.81 -13.87
N GLU A 4 29.52 -18.50 -13.95
CA GLU A 4 30.72 -17.66 -14.00
C GLU A 4 31.55 -17.80 -12.72
N ASN A 5 30.93 -17.69 -11.54
CA ASN A 5 31.62 -17.87 -10.27
C ASN A 5 32.19 -19.28 -10.10
N VAL A 6 31.45 -20.30 -10.52
CA VAL A 6 31.93 -21.68 -10.49
C VAL A 6 33.13 -21.86 -11.42
N ARG A 7 33.08 -21.30 -12.65
CA ARG A 7 34.20 -21.33 -13.60
C ARG A 7 35.43 -20.60 -13.08
N GLU A 8 35.22 -19.45 -12.43
CA GLU A 8 36.34 -18.69 -11.81
C GLU A 8 37.05 -19.53 -10.75
N VAL A 9 36.28 -20.17 -9.84
CA VAL A 9 36.87 -21.05 -8.81
C VAL A 9 37.56 -22.24 -9.46
N CYS A 10 36.98 -22.88 -10.48
CA CYS A 10 37.61 -23.98 -11.21
C CYS A 10 38.97 -23.54 -11.80
N MET A 11 39.02 -22.36 -12.41
CA MET A 11 40.28 -21.82 -12.96
C MET A 11 41.34 -21.58 -11.87
N LEU A 12 40.94 -21.04 -10.72
CA LEU A 12 41.83 -20.77 -9.60
C LEU A 12 42.49 -22.04 -9.02
N VAL A 13 41.75 -23.16 -9.02
CA VAL A 13 42.23 -24.45 -8.49
C VAL A 13 42.73 -25.40 -9.58
N GLY A 14 42.75 -24.99 -10.84
CA GLY A 14 43.19 -25.79 -11.97
C GLY A 14 42.26 -26.99 -12.30
N TYR A 15 40.99 -26.94 -11.96
CA TYR A 15 40.04 -28.01 -12.21
C TYR A 15 39.40 -27.87 -13.59
N ASN A 16 39.53 -28.94 -14.40
CA ASN A 16 39.02 -28.98 -15.77
C ASN A 16 37.92 -30.04 -16.01
N GLY A 17 37.37 -30.60 -14.94
CA GLY A 17 36.29 -31.59 -15.02
C GLY A 17 34.87 -30.95 -15.11
N GLY A 18 33.85 -31.81 -15.22
CA GLY A 18 32.45 -31.40 -15.08
C GLY A 18 32.06 -31.24 -13.63
N LEU A 19 31.09 -30.37 -13.39
CA LEU A 19 30.50 -30.12 -12.05
C LEU A 19 28.99 -30.11 -12.13
N ASP A 20 28.34 -30.78 -11.19
CA ASP A 20 26.91 -30.62 -10.93
C ASP A 20 26.72 -29.67 -9.73
N VAL A 21 26.05 -28.55 -9.96
CA VAL A 21 25.81 -27.53 -8.94
C VAL A 21 24.35 -27.58 -8.52
N THR A 22 24.11 -27.93 -7.25
CA THR A 22 22.76 -27.92 -6.66
C THR A 22 22.64 -26.75 -5.69
N ILE A 23 21.62 -25.90 -5.92
CA ILE A 23 21.25 -24.82 -5.00
C ILE A 23 20.02 -25.27 -4.23
N SER A 24 20.10 -25.22 -2.91
CA SER A 24 18.97 -25.57 -2.04
C SER A 24 18.74 -24.53 -0.96
N ALA A 25 17.46 -24.37 -0.60
CA ALA A 25 17.03 -23.56 0.54
C ALA A 25 16.19 -24.45 1.46
N PRO A 26 16.81 -25.17 2.43
CA PRO A 26 16.12 -26.16 3.26
C PRO A 26 14.87 -25.63 3.97
N GLU A 27 14.87 -24.36 4.41
CA GLU A 27 13.73 -23.70 5.03
C GLU A 27 12.86 -22.90 4.05
N GLY A 28 13.14 -23.00 2.76
CA GLY A 28 12.52 -22.20 1.71
C GLY A 28 11.00 -22.31 1.69
N GLU A 29 10.45 -23.51 1.87
CA GLU A 29 9.01 -23.72 1.89
C GLU A 29 8.34 -23.06 3.11
N ALA A 30 8.96 -23.14 4.29
CA ALA A 30 8.46 -22.52 5.50
C ALA A 30 8.56 -20.99 5.44
N LEU A 31 9.65 -20.47 4.88
CA LEU A 31 9.89 -19.04 4.68
C LEU A 31 8.94 -18.45 3.63
N ALA A 32 8.66 -19.18 2.56
CA ALA A 32 7.75 -18.75 1.48
C ALA A 32 6.38 -18.31 2.03
N LYS A 33 5.85 -19.01 3.04
CA LYS A 33 4.58 -18.68 3.68
C LYS A 33 4.55 -17.29 4.35
N LYS A 34 5.71 -16.74 4.67
CA LYS A 34 5.89 -15.39 5.27
C LYS A 34 6.19 -14.30 4.24
N THR A 35 6.25 -14.66 2.96
CA THR A 35 6.58 -13.78 1.85
C THR A 35 5.36 -13.54 0.95
N PHE A 36 5.54 -12.72 -0.08
CA PHE A 36 4.52 -12.54 -1.15
C PHE A 36 4.47 -13.70 -2.14
N ASN A 37 5.41 -14.65 -2.10
CA ASN A 37 5.50 -15.74 -3.08
C ASN A 37 4.18 -16.49 -3.31
N PRO A 38 3.42 -16.91 -2.27
CA PRO A 38 2.14 -17.57 -2.49
C PRO A 38 1.10 -16.71 -3.24
N ARG A 39 1.15 -15.39 -3.06
CA ARG A 39 0.26 -14.45 -3.78
C ARG A 39 0.62 -14.32 -5.25
N LEU A 40 1.89 -14.59 -5.58
CA LEU A 40 2.42 -14.57 -6.94
C LEU A 40 2.32 -15.94 -7.64
N GLY A 41 1.66 -16.91 -7.00
CA GLY A 41 1.53 -18.28 -7.55
C GLY A 41 2.82 -19.10 -7.46
N ILE A 42 3.79 -18.69 -6.64
CA ILE A 42 5.02 -19.45 -6.39
C ILE A 42 4.76 -20.41 -5.25
N GLU A 43 4.70 -21.70 -5.54
CA GLU A 43 4.40 -22.76 -4.60
C GLU A 43 5.62 -23.63 -4.30
N GLY A 44 5.67 -24.22 -3.11
CA GLY A 44 6.69 -25.20 -2.72
C GLY A 44 8.06 -24.64 -2.36
N GLY A 45 8.23 -23.31 -2.33
CA GLY A 45 9.50 -22.69 -1.98
C GLY A 45 9.55 -21.19 -2.17
N ILE A 46 10.75 -20.63 -2.10
CA ILE A 46 11.03 -19.22 -2.37
C ILE A 46 11.50 -19.03 -3.81
N SER A 47 11.19 -17.87 -4.41
CA SER A 47 11.83 -17.48 -5.67
C SER A 47 13.27 -17.06 -5.41
N ILE A 48 14.18 -17.55 -6.23
CA ILE A 48 15.57 -17.10 -6.26
C ILE A 48 15.71 -16.24 -7.51
N LEU A 49 15.76 -14.93 -7.31
CA LEU A 49 15.89 -13.96 -8.40
C LEU A 49 17.18 -13.16 -8.20
N GLY A 50 17.78 -12.79 -9.28
CA GLY A 50 18.91 -11.86 -9.31
C GLY A 50 19.87 -12.16 -10.42
N THR A 51 20.18 -11.14 -11.20
CA THR A 51 21.22 -11.14 -12.22
C THR A 51 22.56 -10.65 -11.65
N THR A 52 22.51 -9.87 -10.57
CA THR A 52 23.67 -9.20 -9.99
C THR A 52 24.18 -9.85 -8.70
N GLY A 53 23.39 -10.67 -8.01
CA GLY A 53 23.71 -11.21 -6.70
C GLY A 53 23.68 -10.18 -5.55
N ILE A 54 23.34 -8.93 -5.85
CA ILE A 54 23.17 -7.88 -4.84
C ILE A 54 21.71 -7.92 -4.38
N VAL A 55 21.50 -8.03 -3.07
CA VAL A 55 20.18 -7.98 -2.46
C VAL A 55 19.95 -6.58 -1.91
N GLU A 56 19.00 -5.85 -2.45
CA GLU A 56 18.48 -4.62 -1.88
C GLU A 56 17.21 -4.94 -1.07
N PRO A 57 17.32 -5.12 0.25
CA PRO A 57 16.16 -5.46 1.06
C PRO A 57 15.15 -4.33 1.03
N MET A 58 13.87 -4.66 0.82
CA MET A 58 12.74 -3.72 0.75
C MET A 58 12.88 -2.65 -0.35
N SER A 59 13.46 -3.00 -1.50
CA SER A 59 13.49 -2.16 -2.68
C SER A 59 12.06 -1.71 -3.06
N GLU A 60 11.87 -0.39 -3.26
CA GLU A 60 10.58 0.16 -3.71
C GLU A 60 10.18 -0.45 -5.05
N GLN A 61 11.14 -0.70 -5.93
CA GLN A 61 10.89 -1.33 -7.21
C GLN A 61 10.37 -2.76 -7.05
N ALA A 62 10.92 -3.55 -6.14
CA ALA A 62 10.44 -4.90 -5.88
C ALA A 62 9.00 -4.92 -5.35
N LEU A 63 8.61 -3.91 -4.54
CA LEU A 63 7.23 -3.76 -4.08
C LEU A 63 6.30 -3.37 -5.23
N LEU A 64 6.71 -2.44 -6.10
CA LEU A 64 5.97 -2.05 -7.29
C LEU A 64 5.78 -3.24 -8.25
N ASP A 65 6.85 -3.99 -8.52
CA ASP A 65 6.80 -5.17 -9.36
C ASP A 65 5.84 -6.24 -8.79
N THR A 66 5.83 -6.40 -7.47
CA THR A 66 4.90 -7.31 -6.78
C THR A 66 3.45 -6.88 -6.98
N ILE A 67 3.14 -5.59 -6.77
CA ILE A 67 1.79 -5.04 -6.98
C ILE A 67 1.36 -5.21 -8.45
N HIS A 68 2.26 -4.90 -9.37
CA HIS A 68 2.01 -5.03 -10.82
C HIS A 68 1.67 -6.47 -11.20
N VAL A 69 2.47 -7.45 -10.75
CA VAL A 69 2.23 -8.87 -11.03
C VAL A 69 0.92 -9.36 -10.39
N GLU A 70 0.64 -8.98 -9.13
CA GLU A 70 -0.59 -9.38 -8.45
C GLU A 70 -1.82 -8.81 -9.16
N LEU A 71 -1.82 -7.54 -9.55
CA LEU A 71 -2.92 -6.91 -10.29
C LEU A 71 -3.13 -7.58 -11.65
N ARG A 72 -2.06 -7.83 -12.41
CA ARG A 72 -2.13 -8.54 -13.68
C ARG A 72 -2.76 -9.93 -13.52
N GLN A 73 -2.31 -10.69 -12.53
CA GLN A 73 -2.86 -12.03 -12.24
C GLN A 73 -4.35 -11.97 -11.91
N ARG A 74 -4.78 -10.98 -11.10
CA ARG A 74 -6.20 -10.77 -10.78
C ARG A 74 -7.02 -10.51 -12.03
N ARG A 75 -6.52 -9.67 -12.93
CA ARG A 75 -7.20 -9.34 -14.17
C ARG A 75 -7.27 -10.56 -15.12
N GLU A 76 -6.20 -11.30 -15.28
CA GLU A 76 -6.16 -12.53 -16.07
C GLU A 76 -7.11 -13.62 -15.52
N ASN A 77 -7.33 -13.64 -14.20
CA ASN A 77 -8.32 -14.51 -13.55
C ASN A 77 -9.77 -13.97 -13.62
N GLY A 78 -10.03 -12.94 -14.41
CA GLY A 78 -11.37 -12.42 -14.72
C GLY A 78 -11.91 -11.38 -13.75
N ALA A 79 -11.08 -10.77 -12.89
CA ALA A 79 -11.51 -9.68 -12.03
C ALA A 79 -11.69 -8.39 -12.84
N ASP A 80 -12.91 -7.84 -12.90
CA ASP A 80 -13.18 -6.55 -13.52
C ASP A 80 -13.06 -5.38 -12.52
N TYR A 81 -13.25 -5.65 -11.25
CA TYR A 81 -13.13 -4.71 -10.14
C TYR A 81 -12.12 -5.20 -9.12
N ILE A 82 -11.41 -4.27 -8.49
CA ILE A 82 -10.34 -4.61 -7.55
C ILE A 82 -10.44 -3.81 -6.26
N LEU A 83 -10.10 -4.45 -5.14
CA LEU A 83 -9.90 -3.80 -3.84
C LEU A 83 -8.42 -3.50 -3.66
N LEU A 84 -8.10 -2.28 -3.27
CA LEU A 84 -6.75 -1.82 -2.99
C LEU A 84 -6.65 -1.39 -1.53
N ALA A 85 -5.69 -1.95 -0.79
CA ALA A 85 -5.50 -1.63 0.62
C ALA A 85 -4.04 -1.21 0.89
N PRO A 86 -3.79 0.03 1.32
CA PRO A 86 -2.45 0.49 1.68
C PRO A 86 -2.07 0.03 3.10
N GLY A 87 -1.73 -1.24 3.24
CA GLY A 87 -1.26 -1.83 4.50
C GLY A 87 -2.26 -2.76 5.18
N ASN A 88 -1.79 -3.38 6.27
CA ASN A 88 -2.50 -4.47 6.94
C ASN A 88 -3.81 -4.03 7.61
N TYR A 89 -3.89 -2.81 8.15
CA TYR A 89 -5.13 -2.28 8.75
C TYR A 89 -6.32 -2.27 7.77
N GLY A 90 -6.06 -2.04 6.48
CA GLY A 90 -7.09 -2.13 5.44
C GLY A 90 -7.63 -3.55 5.29
N ALA A 91 -6.76 -4.54 5.35
CA ALA A 91 -7.13 -5.95 5.29
C ALA A 91 -7.98 -6.37 6.49
N ASP A 92 -7.61 -5.93 7.71
CA ASP A 92 -8.40 -6.19 8.91
C ASP A 92 -9.78 -5.53 8.83
N TYR A 93 -9.86 -4.28 8.38
CA TYR A 93 -11.13 -3.57 8.19
C TYR A 93 -12.04 -4.27 7.16
N ILE A 94 -11.48 -4.77 6.07
CA ILE A 94 -12.21 -5.54 5.04
C ILE A 94 -12.86 -6.77 5.67
N ARG A 95 -12.12 -7.51 6.51
CA ARG A 95 -12.64 -8.71 7.19
C ARG A 95 -13.72 -8.36 8.21
N ASP A 96 -13.43 -7.40 9.10
CA ASP A 96 -14.21 -7.18 10.31
C ASP A 96 -15.45 -6.31 10.08
N PHE A 97 -15.43 -5.41 9.11
CA PHE A 97 -16.51 -4.45 8.85
C PHE A 97 -17.18 -4.61 7.48
N ILE A 98 -16.47 -5.09 6.47
CA ILE A 98 -17.04 -5.30 5.14
C ILE A 98 -17.48 -6.77 4.96
N GLY A 99 -16.90 -7.70 5.73
CA GLY A 99 -17.26 -9.11 5.67
C GLY A 99 -16.71 -9.85 4.44
N LEU A 100 -15.67 -9.30 3.80
CA LEU A 100 -14.98 -9.93 2.69
C LEU A 100 -13.68 -10.60 3.15
N ASP A 101 -13.22 -11.61 2.41
CA ASP A 101 -11.89 -12.19 2.65
C ASP A 101 -10.81 -11.12 2.37
N PRO A 102 -9.94 -10.79 3.34
CA PRO A 102 -8.84 -9.85 3.14
C PRO A 102 -7.94 -10.19 1.95
N LYS A 103 -7.87 -11.45 1.56
CA LYS A 103 -7.12 -11.90 0.39
C LYS A 103 -7.69 -11.40 -0.94
N THR A 104 -8.91 -10.86 -0.96
CA THR A 104 -9.48 -10.24 -2.16
C THR A 104 -8.84 -8.91 -2.48
N ALA A 105 -8.22 -8.25 -1.50
CA ALA A 105 -7.55 -6.98 -1.69
C ALA A 105 -6.08 -7.14 -2.07
N VAL A 106 -5.61 -6.30 -2.98
CA VAL A 106 -4.19 -6.13 -3.30
C VAL A 106 -3.59 -5.12 -2.34
N LEU A 107 -2.47 -5.49 -1.70
CA LEU A 107 -1.76 -4.62 -0.77
C LEU A 107 -0.86 -3.66 -1.53
N THR A 108 -1.22 -2.38 -1.54
CA THR A 108 -0.52 -1.36 -2.34
C THR A 108 0.59 -0.63 -1.59
N SER A 109 0.81 -0.94 -0.30
CA SER A 109 1.76 -0.20 0.55
C SER A 109 1.49 1.32 0.50
N ASN A 110 2.46 2.11 0.06
CA ASN A 110 2.33 3.55 -0.12
C ASN A 110 2.11 3.97 -1.58
N PHE A 111 2.12 3.01 -2.52
CA PHE A 111 2.12 3.23 -3.97
C PHE A 111 0.69 3.29 -4.55
N ILE A 112 -0.15 4.15 -3.98
CA ILE A 112 -1.56 4.26 -4.41
C ILE A 112 -1.66 4.75 -5.85
N GLY A 113 -0.84 5.75 -6.21
CA GLY A 113 -0.86 6.31 -7.55
C GLY A 113 -0.43 5.31 -8.62
N ASP A 114 0.65 4.58 -8.36
CA ASP A 114 1.18 3.55 -9.27
C ASP A 114 0.17 2.40 -9.41
N SER A 115 -0.46 1.99 -8.32
CA SER A 115 -1.47 0.94 -8.32
C SER A 115 -2.69 1.30 -9.18
N LEU A 116 -3.13 2.57 -9.15
CA LEU A 116 -4.20 3.05 -10.02
C LEU A 116 -3.78 3.07 -11.50
N GLU A 117 -2.52 3.43 -11.79
CA GLU A 117 -1.99 3.35 -13.16
C GLU A 117 -1.96 1.90 -13.67
N PHE A 118 -1.51 0.95 -12.85
CA PHE A 118 -1.53 -0.47 -13.20
C PHE A 118 -2.97 -0.98 -13.43
N CYS A 119 -3.94 -0.51 -12.61
CA CYS A 119 -5.34 -0.86 -12.86
C CYS A 119 -5.85 -0.38 -14.23
N LYS A 120 -5.43 0.81 -14.67
CA LYS A 120 -5.75 1.33 -16.01
C LYS A 120 -5.04 0.54 -17.10
N GLU A 121 -3.75 0.26 -16.91
CA GLU A 121 -2.93 -0.52 -17.84
C GLU A 121 -3.56 -1.90 -18.13
N PHE A 122 -4.02 -2.58 -17.08
CA PHE A 122 -4.64 -3.90 -17.23
C PHE A 122 -6.12 -3.87 -17.59
N GLY A 123 -6.73 -2.70 -17.71
CA GLY A 123 -8.12 -2.54 -18.15
C GLY A 123 -9.14 -3.00 -17.10
N PHE A 124 -8.89 -2.73 -15.81
CA PHE A 124 -9.94 -2.85 -14.80
C PHE A 124 -11.04 -1.84 -15.04
N HIS A 125 -12.28 -2.22 -14.76
CA HIS A 125 -13.43 -1.30 -14.81
C HIS A 125 -13.48 -0.39 -13.59
N GLY A 126 -13.03 -0.87 -12.42
CA GLY A 126 -13.03 -0.05 -11.21
C GLY A 126 -12.09 -0.53 -10.13
N ALA A 127 -11.70 0.42 -9.26
CA ALA A 127 -10.85 0.20 -8.10
C ALA A 127 -11.46 0.88 -6.86
N LEU A 128 -11.61 0.12 -5.79
CA LEU A 128 -12.04 0.63 -4.48
C LEU A 128 -10.85 0.61 -3.51
N LEU A 129 -10.48 1.78 -3.04
CA LEU A 129 -9.43 1.94 -2.04
C LEU A 129 -10.04 1.84 -0.64
N ILE A 130 -9.41 1.07 0.25
CA ILE A 130 -9.85 0.93 1.64
C ILE A 130 -8.66 1.16 2.55
N GLY A 131 -8.70 2.22 3.36
CA GLY A 131 -7.54 2.56 4.17
C GLY A 131 -7.80 3.52 5.33
N HIS A 132 -6.81 3.55 6.22
CA HIS A 132 -6.82 4.43 7.38
C HIS A 132 -6.69 5.89 6.97
N ILE A 133 -7.42 6.77 7.65
CA ILE A 133 -7.44 8.23 7.39
C ILE A 133 -6.02 8.83 7.38
N GLY A 134 -5.11 8.34 8.22
CA GLY A 134 -3.72 8.82 8.28
C GLY A 134 -2.94 8.69 6.98
N LYS A 135 -3.34 7.81 6.07
CA LYS A 135 -2.79 7.74 4.71
C LYS A 135 -3.67 8.49 3.72
N PHE A 136 -4.99 8.35 3.82
CA PHE A 136 -5.91 8.83 2.79
C PHE A 136 -6.14 10.34 2.83
N VAL A 137 -5.97 10.99 3.96
CA VAL A 137 -5.99 12.46 4.02
C VAL A 137 -4.98 13.09 3.04
N LYS A 138 -3.83 12.44 2.82
CA LYS A 138 -2.81 12.88 1.86
C LYS A 138 -3.32 12.91 0.41
N LEU A 139 -4.25 12.02 0.06
CA LEU A 139 -4.85 11.98 -1.27
C LEU A 139 -5.66 13.26 -1.56
N ALA A 140 -6.27 13.86 -0.54
CA ALA A 140 -6.97 15.14 -0.70
C ALA A 140 -6.03 16.27 -1.13
N GLY A 141 -4.76 16.18 -0.76
CA GLY A 141 -3.68 17.08 -1.23
C GLY A 141 -3.01 16.65 -2.53
N GLY A 142 -3.45 15.55 -3.15
CA GLY A 142 -2.84 15.03 -4.39
C GLY A 142 -1.56 14.24 -4.19
N MET A 143 -1.26 13.78 -2.98
CA MET A 143 -0.10 12.96 -2.68
C MET A 143 -0.41 11.49 -2.95
N TRP A 144 0.06 10.97 -4.07
CA TRP A 144 -0.25 9.62 -4.54
C TRP A 144 0.71 8.54 -4.02
N ASN A 145 1.88 8.93 -3.51
CA ASN A 145 2.72 8.10 -2.67
C ASN A 145 2.59 8.61 -1.23
N THR A 146 2.04 7.78 -0.35
CA THR A 146 1.71 8.19 1.03
C THR A 146 2.86 8.04 2.03
N HIS A 147 4.05 7.62 1.56
CA HIS A 147 5.24 7.51 2.42
C HIS A 147 5.70 8.89 2.89
N SER A 148 6.08 9.00 4.17
CA SER A 148 6.48 10.27 4.80
C SER A 148 7.71 10.93 4.17
N LYS A 149 8.58 10.16 3.51
CA LYS A 149 9.75 10.71 2.79
C LYS A 149 9.38 11.67 1.66
N PHE A 150 8.16 11.55 1.10
CA PHE A 150 7.66 12.45 0.06
C PHE A 150 6.92 13.67 0.61
N GLY A 151 6.76 13.74 1.93
CA GLY A 151 6.12 14.83 2.65
C GLY A 151 5.04 14.32 3.61
N ASP A 152 4.72 15.18 4.54
CA ASP A 152 3.62 14.98 5.47
C ASP A 152 2.87 16.30 5.65
N CYS A 153 1.80 16.48 4.95
CA CYS A 153 0.92 17.65 5.04
C CYS A 153 -0.48 17.28 5.58
N ARG A 154 -0.56 16.23 6.42
CA ARG A 154 -1.82 15.74 6.97
C ARG A 154 -2.52 16.80 7.79
N MET A 155 -1.79 17.45 8.69
CA MET A 155 -2.35 18.46 9.59
C MET A 155 -2.74 19.73 8.83
N GLU A 156 -1.97 20.15 7.85
CA GLU A 156 -2.27 21.28 6.98
C GLU A 156 -3.55 21.02 6.16
N ILE A 157 -3.73 19.81 5.63
CA ILE A 157 -4.96 19.44 4.92
C ILE A 157 -6.15 19.45 5.87
N ILE A 158 -6.03 18.84 7.06
CA ILE A 158 -7.12 18.83 8.05
C ILE A 158 -7.44 20.26 8.47
N ALA A 159 -6.45 21.06 8.85
CA ALA A 159 -6.61 22.43 9.29
C ALA A 159 -7.30 23.30 8.23
N SER A 160 -6.84 23.24 6.97
CA SER A 160 -7.40 24.02 5.87
C SER A 160 -8.87 23.69 5.59
N HIS A 161 -9.22 22.39 5.59
CA HIS A 161 -10.59 21.95 5.37
C HIS A 161 -11.50 22.30 6.57
N SER A 162 -10.97 22.26 7.78
CA SER A 162 -11.68 22.59 9.02
C SER A 162 -11.91 24.10 9.15
N ALA A 163 -10.93 24.92 8.81
CA ALA A 163 -11.08 26.36 8.73
C ALA A 163 -12.17 26.78 7.73
N ALA A 164 -12.24 26.09 6.58
CA ALA A 164 -13.28 26.33 5.58
C ALA A 164 -14.70 25.92 6.05
N LEU A 165 -14.82 25.16 7.14
CA LEU A 165 -16.06 24.83 7.83
C LEU A 165 -16.37 25.77 9.01
N GLY A 166 -15.53 26.77 9.22
CA GLY A 166 -15.72 27.78 10.28
C GLY A 166 -15.03 27.44 11.59
N LEU A 167 -14.09 26.49 11.61
CA LEU A 167 -13.26 26.26 12.80
C LEU A 167 -12.49 27.52 13.16
N ARG A 168 -12.49 27.90 14.45
CA ARG A 168 -11.80 29.10 14.95
C ARG A 168 -10.28 28.97 14.76
N ALA A 169 -9.61 30.11 14.64
CA ALA A 169 -8.18 30.18 14.39
C ALA A 169 -7.35 29.44 15.45
N GLU A 170 -7.71 29.61 16.74
CA GLU A 170 -7.00 28.95 17.85
C GLU A 170 -7.08 27.41 17.75
N ARG A 171 -8.26 26.89 17.43
CA ARG A 171 -8.46 25.44 17.28
C ARG A 171 -7.83 24.92 15.99
N THR A 172 -7.78 25.76 14.95
CA THR A 172 -7.06 25.42 13.69
C THR A 172 -5.56 25.29 13.96
N GLU A 173 -5.00 26.19 14.77
CA GLU A 173 -3.59 26.14 15.22
C GLU A 173 -3.30 24.88 16.06
N GLU A 174 -4.21 24.50 16.95
CA GLU A 174 -4.09 23.24 17.70
C GLU A 174 -4.01 22.02 16.76
N ILE A 175 -4.83 21.98 15.70
CA ILE A 175 -4.78 20.90 14.70
C ILE A 175 -3.42 20.84 14.02
N LEU A 176 -2.82 21.97 13.66
CA LEU A 176 -1.49 22.01 13.02
C LEU A 176 -0.39 21.41 13.93
N HIS A 177 -0.58 21.41 15.23
CA HIS A 177 0.35 20.82 16.20
C HIS A 177 0.01 19.38 16.61
N CYS A 178 -1.05 18.79 16.08
CA CYS A 178 -1.40 17.39 16.36
C CYS A 178 -0.36 16.42 15.79
N ALA A 179 -0.04 15.37 16.55
CA ALA A 179 0.85 14.31 16.08
C ALA A 179 0.12 13.31 15.17
N THR A 180 -1.17 13.08 15.42
CA THR A 180 -1.97 12.08 14.70
C THR A 180 -3.26 12.69 14.13
N CYS A 181 -3.79 12.03 13.08
CA CYS A 181 -5.11 12.41 12.55
C CYS A 181 -6.24 12.17 13.56
N ASP A 182 -6.09 11.19 14.44
CA ASP A 182 -7.10 10.89 15.47
C ASP A 182 -7.17 12.01 16.51
N ASP A 183 -6.04 12.62 16.89
CA ASP A 183 -6.03 13.82 17.76
C ASP A 183 -6.74 14.99 17.09
N ALA A 184 -6.47 15.23 15.81
CA ALA A 184 -7.13 16.27 15.04
C ALA A 184 -8.65 16.03 14.92
N LEU A 185 -9.06 14.77 14.70
CA LEU A 185 -10.48 14.40 14.65
C LEU A 185 -11.17 14.56 15.99
N ARG A 186 -10.47 14.36 17.11
CA ARG A 186 -11.01 14.61 18.46
C ARG A 186 -11.31 16.10 18.65
N ILE A 187 -10.41 16.98 18.22
CA ILE A 187 -10.66 18.44 18.25
C ILE A 187 -11.91 18.79 17.43
N LEU A 188 -12.07 18.21 16.26
CA LEU A 188 -13.25 18.43 15.41
C LEU A 188 -14.54 17.88 16.02
N ASP A 189 -14.44 16.78 16.75
CA ASP A 189 -15.59 16.19 17.47
C ASP A 189 -16.05 17.10 18.61
N GLU A 190 -15.12 17.66 19.40
CA GLU A 190 -15.39 18.63 20.44
C GLU A 190 -16.08 19.91 19.92
N GLU A 191 -15.76 20.33 18.70
CA GLU A 191 -16.35 21.51 18.04
C GLU A 191 -17.61 21.14 17.20
N GLY A 192 -18.03 19.87 17.18
CA GLY A 192 -19.19 19.41 16.42
C GLY A 192 -19.03 19.46 14.89
N LEU A 193 -17.79 19.50 14.39
CA LEU A 193 -17.46 19.65 12.98
C LEU A 193 -16.97 18.34 12.32
N LYS A 194 -16.78 17.27 13.08
CA LYS A 194 -16.18 16.02 12.60
C LYS A 194 -16.90 15.42 11.39
N ASP A 195 -18.22 15.28 11.44
CA ASP A 195 -18.98 14.68 10.36
C ASP A 195 -18.96 15.54 9.10
N ALA A 196 -19.11 16.87 9.26
CA ALA A 196 -18.99 17.81 8.16
C ALA A 196 -17.59 17.79 7.52
N PHE A 197 -16.56 17.68 8.34
CA PHE A 197 -15.17 17.53 7.87
C PHE A 197 -14.97 16.22 7.10
N LEU A 198 -15.42 15.08 7.64
CA LEU A 198 -15.28 13.80 6.98
C LEU A 198 -16.02 13.75 5.64
N ALA A 199 -17.22 14.32 5.57
CA ALA A 199 -17.97 14.45 4.32
C ALA A 199 -17.21 15.30 3.28
N ARG A 200 -16.68 16.46 3.71
CA ARG A 200 -15.89 17.36 2.86
C ARG A 200 -14.59 16.70 2.39
N LEU A 201 -13.88 16.02 3.29
CA LEU A 201 -12.65 15.28 2.98
C LEU A 201 -12.93 14.17 1.96
N GLY A 202 -13.99 13.40 2.16
CA GLY A 202 -14.41 12.33 1.24
C GLY A 202 -14.72 12.86 -0.17
N GLN A 203 -15.46 13.98 -0.27
CA GLN A 203 -15.72 14.65 -1.55
C GLN A 203 -14.43 15.10 -2.23
N ARG A 204 -13.49 15.69 -1.47
CA ARG A 204 -12.20 16.12 -2.01
C ARG A 204 -11.37 14.95 -2.52
N ILE A 205 -11.30 13.85 -1.75
CA ILE A 205 -10.61 12.62 -2.17
C ILE A 205 -11.25 12.07 -3.44
N GLY A 206 -12.59 11.99 -3.51
CA GLY A 206 -13.29 11.55 -4.70
C GLY A 206 -12.96 12.39 -5.94
N THR A 207 -12.88 13.72 -5.80
CA THR A 207 -12.46 14.62 -6.87
C THR A 207 -11.02 14.31 -7.31
N MET A 208 -10.10 14.14 -6.36
CA MET A 208 -8.70 13.86 -6.66
C MET A 208 -8.53 12.47 -7.31
N LEU A 209 -9.28 11.48 -6.85
CA LEU A 209 -9.33 10.16 -7.48
C LEU A 209 -9.82 10.27 -8.93
N GLY A 210 -10.89 11.01 -9.20
CA GLY A 210 -11.37 11.24 -10.57
C GLY A 210 -10.29 11.82 -11.49
N TYR A 211 -9.49 12.78 -11.01
CA TYR A 211 -8.37 13.32 -11.81
C TYR A 211 -7.26 12.28 -12.05
N LYS A 212 -6.97 11.42 -11.06
CA LYS A 212 -5.90 10.42 -11.18
C LYS A 212 -6.33 9.22 -12.00
N SER A 213 -7.57 8.76 -11.80
CA SER A 213 -8.07 7.51 -12.39
C SER A 213 -8.55 7.66 -13.83
N GLY A 214 -8.96 8.87 -14.24
CA GLY A 214 -9.51 9.09 -15.58
C GLY A 214 -10.80 8.28 -15.78
N GLU A 215 -10.80 7.37 -16.74
CA GLU A 215 -11.96 6.52 -17.07
C GLU A 215 -12.17 5.35 -16.10
N LEU A 216 -11.16 4.99 -15.29
CA LEU A 216 -11.30 3.96 -14.27
C LEU A 216 -12.25 4.43 -13.16
N GLN A 217 -13.35 3.72 -12.94
CA GLN A 217 -14.22 4.00 -11.80
C GLN A 217 -13.43 3.84 -10.50
N SER A 218 -13.38 4.87 -9.68
CA SER A 218 -12.61 4.83 -8.45
C SER A 218 -13.37 5.39 -7.26
N GLY A 219 -13.18 4.78 -6.10
CA GLY A 219 -13.77 5.21 -4.84
C GLY A 219 -12.84 4.93 -3.67
N ALA A 220 -13.14 5.52 -2.51
CA ALA A 220 -12.38 5.28 -1.30
C ALA A 220 -13.30 5.11 -0.09
N ILE A 221 -12.97 4.15 0.76
CA ILE A 221 -13.51 4.00 2.12
C ILE A 221 -12.42 4.38 3.09
N LEU A 222 -12.69 5.38 3.92
CA LEU A 222 -11.80 5.85 4.97
C LEU A 222 -12.28 5.31 6.31
N PHE A 223 -11.37 4.83 7.13
CA PHE A 223 -11.65 4.47 8.51
C PHE A 223 -10.64 5.09 9.46
N CYS A 224 -11.05 5.28 10.72
CA CYS A 224 -10.21 5.65 11.85
C CYS A 224 -10.06 4.45 12.77
N LEU A 225 -8.94 4.32 13.45
CA LEU A 225 -8.82 3.34 14.53
C LEU A 225 -9.61 3.88 15.72
N LEU A 226 -10.76 3.30 15.99
CA LEU A 226 -11.44 3.51 17.26
C LEU A 226 -10.61 2.82 18.33
N TYR A 227 -9.92 3.58 19.15
CA TYR A 227 -9.34 3.07 20.38
C TYR A 227 -10.47 2.64 21.33
N THR A 228 -10.93 1.42 21.18
CA THR A 228 -11.88 0.78 22.08
C THR A 228 -11.17 -0.19 23.00
N SER A 229 -10.05 0.21 23.60
CA SER A 229 -9.52 -0.48 24.80
C SER A 229 -8.49 0.41 25.48
N PRO A 230 -8.60 0.67 26.77
CA PRO A 230 -7.45 1.12 27.54
C PRO A 230 -6.40 0.02 27.47
N SER A 231 -5.18 0.37 27.09
CA SER A 231 -4.03 -0.52 27.26
C SER A 231 -3.97 -0.99 28.71
N PRO A 232 -3.68 -2.27 28.96
CA PRO A 232 -3.44 -2.77 30.30
C PRO A 232 -2.22 -2.15 30.94
#